data_6c98035513e2bd2a1e50255a2861be85
#
_entry.id   6c98035513e2bd2a1e50255a2861be85
#
_cell.length_a   1.000
_cell.length_b   1.000
_cell.length_c   1.000
_cell.angle_alpha   90.00
_cell.angle_beta   90.00
_cell.angle_gamma   90.00
#
_symmetry.space_group_name_H-M   'P 1'
#
loop_
_entity.id
_entity.type
_entity.pdbx_description
1 polymer ?
#
loop_
_entity_poly.entity_id
_entity_poly.type
_entity_poly.pdbx_seq_one_letter_code
_entity_poly.pdbx_strand_id
1 'polypeptide(L)'
;NAASSAAMYRLQDGSIKDNGKLDLRTGFTDFSQVLYGTLSDGTTGIYIDGATGPSSLQTEILHVQSDTLAYVLADGDTVAKTNRSVGYLSMDLDGDGVVEIPVQEPFPGYAADASEQVRLTRWLSVSGEQLTEKERGYFSLNDGCVFLLPLSWYDTVTAVNDTLTGDIVFCRYDGEINDHMTELLRYSVAQDTESQEERETEGYRLLHTRGKASYYMKPAETDDSLAQPWQELMVRFSFVQ
;
A
#
# COMPACT_ATOMS: atom_id res chain seq x y z
N ASN A 1 19.17 15.56 -16.27
CA ASN A 1 18.80 15.18 -14.91
C ASN A 1 20.09 15.02 -14.11
N ALA A 2 20.17 15.61 -12.93
CA ALA A 2 21.28 15.33 -12.02
C ALA A 2 21.17 13.86 -11.60
N ALA A 3 22.28 13.13 -11.61
CA ALA A 3 22.30 11.75 -11.14
C ALA A 3 22.09 11.76 -9.61
N SER A 4 21.08 11.00 -9.15
CA SER A 4 20.85 10.77 -7.72
C SER A 4 21.88 9.79 -7.19
N SER A 5 22.33 9.96 -5.95
CA SER A 5 23.34 9.09 -5.36
C SER A 5 23.23 8.99 -3.86
N ALA A 6 23.69 7.88 -3.31
CA ALA A 6 23.89 7.65 -1.88
C ALA A 6 25.40 7.67 -1.56
N ALA A 7 25.80 8.28 -0.45
CA ALA A 7 27.19 8.30 0.01
C ALA A 7 27.26 7.69 1.41
N MET A 8 28.28 6.88 1.65
CA MET A 8 28.56 6.29 2.95
C MET A 8 29.75 6.96 3.60
N TYR A 9 29.59 7.30 4.86
CA TYR A 9 30.67 7.84 5.70
C TYR A 9 30.85 6.96 6.92
N ARG A 10 32.09 6.80 7.35
CA ARG A 10 32.45 6.07 8.55
C ARG A 10 33.04 7.01 9.59
N LEU A 11 32.60 6.85 10.83
CA LEU A 11 33.26 7.49 11.97
C LEU A 11 34.40 6.57 12.43
N GLN A 12 35.65 7.06 12.29
CA GLN A 12 36.84 6.33 12.73
C GLN A 12 37.76 7.29 13.50
N ASP A 13 38.14 6.90 14.71
CA ASP A 13 39.05 7.70 15.59
C ASP A 13 38.58 9.15 15.77
N GLY A 14 37.27 9.38 15.90
CA GLY A 14 36.67 10.71 16.06
C GLY A 14 36.60 11.55 14.78
N SER A 15 36.98 10.98 13.62
CA SER A 15 36.96 11.67 12.32
C SER A 15 36.00 10.99 11.36
N ILE A 16 35.29 11.80 10.57
CA ILE A 16 34.42 11.30 9.49
C ILE A 16 35.28 11.04 8.26
N LYS A 17 35.26 9.82 7.75
CA LYS A 17 35.95 9.41 6.53
C LYS A 17 34.94 9.02 5.47
N ASP A 18 35.18 9.46 4.25
CA ASP A 18 34.45 9.02 3.06
C ASP A 18 34.71 7.51 2.85
N ASN A 19 33.62 6.75 2.73
CA ASN A 19 33.67 5.28 2.54
C ASN A 19 32.98 4.86 1.21
N GLY A 20 32.82 5.81 0.29
CA GLY A 20 32.34 5.57 -1.05
C GLY A 20 30.97 6.15 -1.35
N LYS A 21 30.70 6.21 -2.63
CA LYS A 21 29.46 6.74 -3.22
C LYS A 21 28.91 5.73 -4.22
N LEU A 22 27.59 5.56 -4.23
CA LEU A 22 26.87 4.76 -5.20
C LEU A 22 25.88 5.65 -5.94
N ASP A 23 25.94 5.71 -7.25
CA ASP A 23 24.92 6.38 -8.06
C ASP A 23 23.67 5.52 -8.10
N LEU A 24 22.50 6.12 -7.86
CA LEU A 24 21.24 5.39 -7.90
C LEU A 24 20.86 5.07 -9.35
N ARG A 25 20.23 3.92 -9.57
CA ARG A 25 19.76 3.51 -10.90
C ARG A 25 18.63 4.39 -11.40
N THR A 26 17.82 4.89 -10.45
CA THR A 26 16.70 5.79 -10.73
C THR A 26 17.15 7.25 -10.62
N GLY A 27 16.86 8.03 -11.65
CA GLY A 27 17.08 9.49 -11.62
C GLY A 27 15.94 10.18 -10.86
N PHE A 28 15.98 10.20 -9.54
CA PHE A 28 15.00 10.88 -8.72
C PHE A 28 15.05 12.38 -8.92
N THR A 29 13.88 13.00 -9.02
CA THR A 29 13.74 14.48 -9.06
C THR A 29 13.65 15.06 -7.66
N ASP A 30 13.19 14.28 -6.69
CA ASP A 30 13.12 14.61 -5.26
C ASP A 30 13.11 13.33 -4.43
N PHE A 31 13.53 13.43 -3.16
CA PHE A 31 13.49 12.35 -2.19
C PHE A 31 12.31 12.55 -1.25
N SER A 32 11.43 11.55 -1.19
CA SER A 32 10.22 11.60 -0.35
C SER A 32 10.46 11.00 1.03
N GLN A 33 11.23 9.90 1.09
CA GLN A 33 11.47 9.18 2.33
C GLN A 33 12.74 8.32 2.23
N VAL A 34 13.39 8.11 3.37
CA VAL A 34 14.40 7.06 3.57
C VAL A 34 14.05 6.32 4.85
N LEU A 35 13.91 5.00 4.78
CA LEU A 35 13.67 4.15 5.95
C LEU A 35 14.52 2.89 5.90
N TYR A 36 14.57 2.20 7.03
CA TYR A 36 15.33 0.97 7.21
C TYR A 36 14.37 -0.18 7.49
N GLY A 37 14.68 -1.36 6.94
CA GLY A 37 13.91 -2.57 7.19
C GLY A 37 14.78 -3.82 7.08
N THR A 38 14.29 -4.92 7.61
CA THR A 38 14.97 -6.21 7.55
C THR A 38 14.76 -6.82 6.17
N LEU A 39 15.83 -7.28 5.53
CA LEU A 39 15.80 -8.05 4.30
C LEU A 39 15.67 -9.56 4.60
N SER A 40 15.31 -10.35 3.59
CA SER A 40 15.10 -11.80 3.73
C SER A 40 16.29 -12.58 4.24
N ASP A 41 17.51 -12.04 4.10
CA ASP A 41 18.76 -12.63 4.64
C ASP A 41 19.10 -12.14 6.05
N GLY A 42 18.22 -11.35 6.68
CA GLY A 42 18.42 -10.76 8.01
C GLY A 42 19.31 -9.52 8.04
N THR A 43 19.81 -9.05 6.90
CA THR A 43 20.55 -7.79 6.83
C THR A 43 19.61 -6.58 6.81
N THR A 44 20.15 -5.38 7.00
CA THR A 44 19.37 -4.15 6.96
C THR A 44 19.34 -3.57 5.54
N GLY A 45 18.15 -3.42 4.98
CA GLY A 45 17.87 -2.66 3.77
C GLY A 45 17.66 -1.18 4.06
N ILE A 46 18.12 -0.33 3.15
CA ILE A 46 17.90 1.11 3.12
C ILE A 46 16.95 1.37 1.96
N TYR A 47 15.69 1.66 2.26
CA TYR A 47 14.63 1.92 1.28
C TYR A 47 14.58 3.41 1.01
N ILE A 48 14.72 3.79 -0.25
CA ILE A 48 14.75 5.19 -0.70
C ILE A 48 13.57 5.40 -1.64
N ASP A 49 12.52 6.05 -1.14
CA ASP A 49 11.39 6.48 -1.94
C ASP A 49 11.71 7.84 -2.57
N GLY A 50 11.68 7.91 -3.88
CA GLY A 50 11.96 9.15 -4.60
C GLY A 50 10.99 9.37 -5.75
N ALA A 51 10.70 10.65 -6.02
CA ALA A 51 9.88 11.06 -7.13
C ALA A 51 10.61 10.88 -8.46
N THR A 52 9.95 10.28 -9.44
CA THR A 52 10.45 10.14 -10.83
C THR A 52 9.74 11.09 -11.80
N GLY A 53 8.78 11.84 -11.27
CA GLY A 53 7.98 12.85 -11.96
C GLY A 53 6.98 13.49 -10.99
N PRO A 54 6.11 14.38 -11.47
CA PRO A 54 5.21 15.14 -10.58
C PRO A 54 4.15 14.29 -9.87
N SER A 55 3.86 13.09 -10.37
CA SER A 55 2.82 12.20 -9.82
C SER A 55 3.30 10.77 -9.58
N SER A 56 4.59 10.48 -9.73
CA SER A 56 5.12 9.11 -9.64
C SER A 56 6.28 8.99 -8.67
N LEU A 57 6.30 7.89 -7.92
CA LEU A 57 7.35 7.45 -7.03
C LEU A 57 7.93 6.12 -7.49
N GLN A 58 9.22 5.91 -7.19
CA GLN A 58 9.84 4.58 -7.19
C GLN A 58 10.65 4.38 -5.90
N THR A 59 10.96 3.13 -5.59
CA THR A 59 11.80 2.76 -4.45
C THR A 59 13.07 2.12 -4.94
N GLU A 60 14.21 2.69 -4.58
CA GLU A 60 15.50 2.03 -4.68
C GLU A 60 15.91 1.48 -3.31
N ILE A 61 16.51 0.28 -3.30
CA ILE A 61 16.87 -0.39 -2.05
C ILE A 61 18.35 -0.70 -2.08
N LEU A 62 19.04 -0.22 -1.05
CA LEU A 62 20.46 -0.44 -0.85
C LEU A 62 20.70 -1.23 0.43
N HIS A 63 21.87 -1.85 0.53
CA HIS A 63 22.39 -2.38 1.77
C HIS A 63 23.89 -2.15 1.90
N VAL A 64 24.43 -2.33 3.09
CA VAL A 64 25.88 -2.28 3.31
C VAL A 64 26.44 -3.71 3.15
N GLN A 65 27.29 -3.89 2.16
CA GLN A 65 27.99 -5.14 1.90
C GLN A 65 29.51 -4.91 1.85
N SER A 66 30.27 -5.63 2.67
CA SER A 66 31.72 -5.49 2.73
C SER A 66 32.21 -4.04 2.88
N ASP A 67 31.53 -3.29 3.76
CA ASP A 67 31.82 -1.87 4.02
C ASP A 67 31.57 -0.90 2.86
N THR A 68 30.78 -1.29 1.87
CA THR A 68 30.37 -0.43 0.75
C THR A 68 28.85 -0.51 0.57
N LEU A 69 28.27 0.51 -0.06
CA LEU A 69 26.87 0.45 -0.49
C LEU A 69 26.73 -0.47 -1.71
N ALA A 70 25.73 -1.31 -1.70
CA ALA A 70 25.35 -2.19 -2.80
C ALA A 70 23.87 -2.15 -3.05
N TYR A 71 23.44 -2.43 -4.29
CA TYR A 71 22.04 -2.57 -4.62
C TYR A 71 21.50 -3.90 -4.10
N VAL A 72 20.24 -3.88 -3.66
CA VAL A 72 19.50 -5.09 -3.26
C VAL A 72 18.77 -5.68 -4.46
N LEU A 73 18.01 -4.86 -5.20
CA LEU A 73 17.27 -5.34 -6.37
C LEU A 73 18.20 -5.64 -7.54
N ALA A 74 17.85 -6.64 -8.34
CA ALA A 74 18.69 -7.17 -9.43
C ALA A 74 19.09 -6.09 -10.45
N ASP A 75 18.13 -5.28 -10.90
CA ASP A 75 18.28 -4.34 -12.01
C ASP A 75 17.28 -3.17 -11.95
N GLY A 76 17.38 -2.26 -12.91
CA GLY A 76 16.48 -1.12 -13.06
C GLY A 76 15.05 -1.53 -13.44
N ASP A 77 14.86 -2.64 -14.14
CA ASP A 77 13.53 -3.14 -14.50
C ASP A 77 12.79 -3.65 -13.25
N THR A 78 13.53 -4.24 -12.30
CA THR A 78 12.99 -4.65 -11.00
C THR A 78 12.64 -3.43 -10.15
N VAL A 79 13.49 -2.40 -10.14
CA VAL A 79 13.18 -1.10 -9.48
C VAL A 79 11.93 -0.48 -10.10
N ALA A 80 11.79 -0.50 -11.42
CA ALA A 80 10.62 0.07 -12.12
C ALA A 80 9.28 -0.57 -11.72
N LYS A 81 9.26 -1.82 -11.24
CA LYS A 81 8.06 -2.48 -10.70
C LYS A 81 7.54 -1.82 -9.40
N THR A 82 8.32 -0.98 -8.75
CA THR A 82 7.92 -0.21 -7.58
C THR A 82 7.21 1.10 -7.94
N ASN A 83 7.02 1.38 -9.24
CA ASN A 83 6.39 2.62 -9.70
C ASN A 83 4.95 2.74 -9.22
N ARG A 84 4.63 3.87 -8.61
CA ARG A 84 3.35 4.15 -7.99
C ARG A 84 3.05 5.64 -7.89
N SER A 85 1.83 5.99 -7.51
CA SER A 85 1.43 7.38 -7.28
C SER A 85 2.14 7.98 -6.06
N VAL A 86 2.42 9.29 -6.10
CA VAL A 86 2.95 10.03 -4.95
C VAL A 86 2.04 9.89 -3.74
N GLY A 87 2.64 9.87 -2.53
CA GLY A 87 1.92 9.71 -1.27
C GLY A 87 1.86 8.26 -0.78
N TYR A 88 1.94 7.26 -1.65
CA TYR A 88 2.01 5.85 -1.27
C TYR A 88 3.45 5.48 -0.89
N LEU A 89 3.87 5.86 0.30
CA LEU A 89 5.22 5.63 0.80
C LEU A 89 5.40 4.18 1.25
N SER A 90 6.65 3.69 1.15
CA SER A 90 7.04 2.39 1.70
C SER A 90 6.89 2.39 3.22
N MET A 91 6.48 1.27 3.82
CA MET A 91 6.25 1.18 5.27
C MET A 91 6.35 -0.27 5.73
N ASP A 92 6.58 -0.46 7.02
CA ASP A 92 6.36 -1.74 7.70
C ASP A 92 4.86 -1.84 8.01
N LEU A 93 4.13 -2.62 7.21
CA LEU A 93 2.67 -2.66 7.20
C LEU A 93 2.09 -3.35 8.43
N ASP A 94 2.75 -4.39 8.93
CA ASP A 94 2.27 -5.29 9.99
C ASP A 94 3.16 -5.31 11.24
N GLY A 95 4.24 -4.52 11.27
CA GLY A 95 5.12 -4.37 12.42
C GLY A 95 6.12 -5.52 12.56
N ASP A 96 6.39 -6.28 11.50
CA ASP A 96 7.34 -7.41 11.52
C ASP A 96 8.80 -6.98 11.26
N GLY A 97 9.02 -5.70 10.98
CA GLY A 97 10.33 -5.11 10.69
C GLY A 97 10.76 -5.26 9.22
N VAL A 98 9.95 -5.89 8.37
CA VAL A 98 10.12 -5.91 6.92
C VAL A 98 9.38 -4.69 6.35
N VAL A 99 9.95 -4.07 5.34
CA VAL A 99 9.30 -2.93 4.67
C VAL A 99 8.58 -3.39 3.43
N GLU A 100 7.30 -3.03 3.32
CA GLU A 100 6.50 -3.25 2.14
C GLU A 100 6.38 -1.98 1.29
N ILE A 101 6.32 -2.18 -0.02
CA ILE A 101 6.19 -1.15 -1.05
C ILE A 101 4.76 -1.23 -1.61
N PRO A 102 3.89 -0.21 -1.39
CA PRO A 102 2.51 -0.23 -1.84
C PRO A 102 2.40 0.19 -3.32
N VAL A 103 2.14 -0.74 -4.21
CA VAL A 103 1.96 -0.48 -5.65
C VAL A 103 0.49 -0.58 -6.02
N GLN A 104 -0.05 0.46 -6.69
CA GLN A 104 -1.45 0.49 -7.09
C GLN A 104 -1.65 -0.16 -8.45
N GLU A 105 -2.71 -0.94 -8.54
CA GLU A 105 -3.24 -1.49 -9.78
C GLU A 105 -4.76 -1.38 -9.82
N PRO A 106 -5.39 -1.58 -10.98
CA PRO A 106 -6.84 -1.63 -11.05
C PRO A 106 -7.39 -2.87 -10.32
N PHE A 107 -8.54 -2.74 -9.67
CA PHE A 107 -9.34 -3.91 -9.31
C PHE A 107 -9.82 -4.66 -10.56
N PRO A 108 -10.15 -5.95 -10.46
CA PRO A 108 -10.74 -6.71 -11.55
C PRO A 108 -11.90 -5.97 -12.23
N GLY A 109 -11.91 -5.92 -13.55
CA GLY A 109 -12.94 -5.26 -14.35
C GLY A 109 -12.63 -3.83 -14.78
N TYR A 110 -11.63 -3.16 -14.19
CA TYR A 110 -11.24 -1.82 -14.62
C TYR A 110 -10.08 -1.84 -15.63
N ALA A 111 -10.14 -0.94 -16.59
CA ALA A 111 -8.98 -0.63 -17.43
C ALA A 111 -7.90 0.10 -16.60
N ALA A 112 -6.63 -0.09 -16.95
CA ALA A 112 -5.51 0.48 -16.19
C ALA A 112 -5.53 2.02 -16.11
N ASP A 113 -6.09 2.67 -17.13
CA ASP A 113 -6.18 4.11 -17.31
C ASP A 113 -7.53 4.73 -16.93
N ALA A 114 -8.46 3.93 -16.38
CA ALA A 114 -9.75 4.46 -15.92
C ALA A 114 -9.52 5.49 -14.80
N SER A 115 -10.09 6.69 -14.97
CA SER A 115 -9.86 7.83 -14.06
C SER A 115 -10.67 7.74 -12.77
N GLU A 116 -11.84 7.11 -12.81
CA GLU A 116 -12.79 7.01 -11.70
C GLU A 116 -12.88 5.58 -11.19
N GLN A 117 -11.80 5.09 -10.59
CA GLN A 117 -11.77 3.74 -10.05
C GLN A 117 -11.20 3.71 -8.65
N VAL A 118 -11.72 2.82 -7.85
CA VAL A 118 -11.06 2.39 -6.62
C VAL A 118 -9.79 1.63 -7.00
N ARG A 119 -8.67 1.92 -6.36
CA ARG A 119 -7.41 1.24 -6.64
C ARG A 119 -7.15 0.11 -5.66
N LEU A 120 -6.78 -1.03 -6.21
CA LEU A 120 -6.17 -2.11 -5.44
C LEU A 120 -4.72 -1.74 -5.13
N THR A 121 -4.28 -1.98 -3.92
CA THR A 121 -2.88 -1.85 -3.53
C THR A 121 -2.29 -3.24 -3.31
N ARG A 122 -1.20 -3.52 -4.00
CA ARG A 122 -0.35 -4.68 -3.76
C ARG A 122 0.82 -4.26 -2.89
N TRP A 123 1.05 -4.98 -1.84
CA TRP A 123 2.16 -4.76 -0.93
C TRP A 123 3.29 -5.71 -1.29
N LEU A 124 4.39 -5.13 -1.80
CA LEU A 124 5.54 -5.90 -2.27
C LEU A 124 6.64 -5.87 -1.22
N SER A 125 7.19 -7.02 -0.88
CA SER A 125 8.38 -7.17 -0.06
C SER A 125 9.56 -7.67 -0.88
N VAL A 126 10.77 -7.57 -0.32
CA VAL A 126 12.00 -8.02 -0.99
C VAL A 126 12.31 -9.47 -0.59
N SER A 127 12.53 -10.32 -1.59
CA SER A 127 13.02 -11.69 -1.41
C SER A 127 14.22 -11.93 -2.31
N GLY A 128 15.41 -12.03 -1.72
CA GLY A 128 16.66 -11.99 -2.48
C GLY A 128 16.82 -10.69 -3.24
N GLU A 129 16.97 -10.77 -4.57
CA GLU A 129 17.11 -9.61 -5.46
C GLU A 129 15.79 -9.25 -6.19
N GLN A 130 14.66 -9.85 -5.80
CA GLN A 130 13.37 -9.71 -6.45
C GLN A 130 12.31 -9.14 -5.50
N LEU A 131 11.24 -8.63 -6.11
CA LEU A 131 10.03 -8.23 -5.41
C LEU A 131 9.03 -9.37 -5.42
N THR A 132 8.43 -9.65 -4.26
CA THR A 132 7.37 -10.64 -4.08
C THR A 132 6.16 -9.98 -3.44
N GLU A 133 4.97 -10.38 -3.88
CA GLU A 133 3.74 -9.90 -3.27
C GLU A 133 3.55 -10.55 -1.89
N LYS A 134 3.29 -9.72 -0.87
CA LYS A 134 2.99 -10.15 0.50
C LYS A 134 1.49 -10.10 0.76
N GLU A 135 0.86 -8.98 0.42
CA GLU A 135 -0.56 -8.72 0.69
C GLU A 135 -1.21 -7.91 -0.44
N ARG A 136 -2.54 -7.95 -0.51
CA ARG A 136 -3.39 -7.06 -1.32
C ARG A 136 -4.45 -6.39 -0.47
N GLY A 137 -4.81 -5.16 -0.82
CA GLY A 137 -5.82 -4.44 -0.05
C GLY A 137 -6.30 -3.15 -0.70
N TYR A 138 -7.22 -2.51 -0.03
CA TYR A 138 -7.62 -1.13 -0.27
C TYR A 138 -6.84 -0.23 0.68
N PHE A 139 -6.17 0.77 0.15
CA PHE A 139 -5.44 1.76 0.93
C PHE A 139 -5.97 3.16 0.63
N SER A 140 -6.60 3.78 1.64
CA SER A 140 -7.02 5.17 1.59
C SER A 140 -5.94 6.09 2.15
N LEU A 141 -5.27 6.85 1.28
CA LEU A 141 -4.31 7.87 1.71
C LEU A 141 -4.97 8.98 2.53
N ASN A 142 -6.19 9.38 2.13
CA ASN A 142 -6.91 10.46 2.79
C ASN A 142 -7.26 10.13 4.25
N ASP A 143 -7.60 8.87 4.49
CA ASP A 143 -8.00 8.38 5.81
C ASP A 143 -6.83 7.78 6.59
N GLY A 144 -5.72 7.49 5.92
CA GLY A 144 -4.56 6.81 6.48
C GLY A 144 -4.90 5.41 6.99
N CYS A 145 -5.71 4.65 6.23
CA CYS A 145 -6.14 3.31 6.64
C CYS A 145 -5.99 2.29 5.51
N VAL A 146 -5.85 1.05 5.92
CA VAL A 146 -5.72 -0.12 5.04
C VAL A 146 -6.77 -1.15 5.42
N PHE A 147 -7.40 -1.72 4.41
CA PHE A 147 -8.19 -2.94 4.52
C PHE A 147 -7.55 -4.03 3.66
N LEU A 148 -6.91 -5.01 4.30
CA LEU A 148 -6.29 -6.15 3.61
C LEU A 148 -7.37 -7.12 3.15
N LEU A 149 -7.35 -7.49 1.87
CA LEU A 149 -8.35 -8.41 1.31
C LEU A 149 -8.13 -9.83 1.85
N PRO A 150 -9.22 -10.58 2.11
CA PRO A 150 -9.14 -12.03 2.28
C PRO A 150 -8.50 -12.70 1.05
N LEU A 151 -7.70 -13.74 1.23
CA LEU A 151 -7.08 -14.46 0.10
C LEU A 151 -8.11 -14.98 -0.90
N SER A 152 -9.29 -15.39 -0.45
CA SER A 152 -10.40 -15.84 -1.31
C SER A 152 -10.96 -14.73 -2.21
N TRP A 153 -10.64 -13.46 -1.92
CA TRP A 153 -11.09 -12.30 -2.70
C TRP A 153 -10.12 -11.91 -3.81
N TYR A 154 -8.90 -12.42 -3.78
CA TYR A 154 -7.90 -12.12 -4.80
C TYR A 154 -8.43 -12.53 -6.18
N ASP A 155 -8.36 -11.61 -7.14
CA ASP A 155 -8.80 -11.75 -8.52
C ASP A 155 -10.31 -12.08 -8.73
N THR A 156 -11.08 -12.23 -7.64
CA THR A 156 -12.51 -12.59 -7.66
C THR A 156 -13.43 -11.50 -7.11
N VAL A 157 -12.85 -10.43 -6.54
CA VAL A 157 -13.60 -9.31 -5.98
C VAL A 157 -13.13 -8.02 -6.65
N THR A 158 -14.09 -7.18 -6.97
CA THR A 158 -13.86 -5.79 -7.40
C THR A 158 -14.32 -4.82 -6.32
N ALA A 159 -13.92 -3.55 -6.44
CA ALA A 159 -14.40 -2.49 -5.56
C ALA A 159 -14.92 -1.32 -6.39
N VAL A 160 -16.07 -0.80 -6.02
CA VAL A 160 -16.70 0.35 -6.67
C VAL A 160 -16.95 1.46 -5.65
N ASN A 161 -16.96 2.70 -6.11
CA ASN A 161 -17.37 3.84 -5.29
C ASN A 161 -18.89 4.05 -5.49
N ASP A 162 -19.66 3.91 -4.41
CA ASP A 162 -21.07 4.29 -4.40
C ASP A 162 -21.18 5.82 -4.34
N THR A 163 -21.52 6.43 -5.46
CA THR A 163 -21.56 7.91 -5.58
C THR A 163 -22.68 8.56 -4.79
N LEU A 164 -23.67 7.80 -4.31
CA LEU A 164 -24.77 8.31 -3.50
C LEU A 164 -24.38 8.39 -2.02
N THR A 165 -23.67 7.40 -1.52
CA THR A 165 -23.28 7.29 -0.10
C THR A 165 -21.84 7.66 0.16
N GLY A 166 -21.00 7.64 -0.88
CA GLY A 166 -19.53 7.77 -0.77
C GLY A 166 -18.82 6.52 -0.26
N ASP A 167 -19.54 5.41 -0.13
CA ASP A 167 -18.97 4.16 0.35
C ASP A 167 -18.10 3.47 -0.70
N ILE A 168 -17.10 2.73 -0.23
CA ILE A 168 -16.40 1.75 -1.04
C ILE A 168 -17.12 0.41 -0.88
N VAL A 169 -17.62 -0.12 -1.99
CA VAL A 169 -18.38 -1.37 -2.02
C VAL A 169 -17.55 -2.46 -2.68
N PHE A 170 -17.26 -3.51 -1.92
CA PHE A 170 -16.57 -4.70 -2.43
C PHE A 170 -17.61 -5.69 -2.92
N CYS A 171 -17.50 -6.05 -4.19
CA CYS A 171 -18.47 -6.92 -4.87
C CYS A 171 -17.76 -8.11 -5.51
N ARG A 172 -18.47 -9.24 -5.58
CA ARG A 172 -18.05 -10.37 -6.41
C ARG A 172 -17.93 -9.92 -7.86
N TYR A 173 -16.80 -10.22 -8.48
CA TYR A 173 -16.56 -9.93 -9.89
C TYR A 173 -16.79 -11.17 -10.75
N ASP A 174 -17.81 -11.10 -11.60
CA ASP A 174 -18.21 -12.19 -12.51
C ASP A 174 -17.92 -11.86 -14.00
N GLY A 175 -16.94 -10.99 -14.25
CA GLY A 175 -16.47 -10.65 -15.61
C GLY A 175 -16.89 -9.27 -16.11
N GLU A 176 -17.84 -8.59 -15.45
CA GLU A 176 -18.30 -7.24 -15.80
C GLU A 176 -18.68 -6.45 -14.55
N ILE A 177 -18.35 -5.15 -14.55
CA ILE A 177 -18.81 -4.22 -13.51
C ILE A 177 -20.18 -3.68 -13.92
N ASN A 178 -21.21 -3.99 -13.11
CA ASN A 178 -22.59 -3.55 -13.32
C ASN A 178 -23.37 -3.46 -12.00
N ASP A 179 -24.61 -2.98 -12.06
CA ASP A 179 -25.46 -2.77 -10.88
C ASP A 179 -26.05 -4.07 -10.29
N HIS A 180 -25.72 -5.23 -10.85
CA HIS A 180 -26.23 -6.54 -10.40
C HIS A 180 -25.16 -7.38 -9.70
N MET A 181 -23.97 -6.83 -9.48
CA MET A 181 -22.93 -7.52 -8.74
C MET A 181 -23.36 -7.84 -7.31
N THR A 182 -22.97 -9.01 -6.82
CA THR A 182 -23.24 -9.40 -5.43
C THR A 182 -22.31 -8.61 -4.50
N GLU A 183 -22.90 -7.76 -3.66
CA GLU A 183 -22.17 -7.08 -2.59
C GLU A 183 -21.68 -8.07 -1.54
N LEU A 184 -20.47 -7.83 -1.03
CA LEU A 184 -19.85 -8.61 0.04
C LEU A 184 -19.58 -7.75 1.28
N LEU A 185 -19.18 -6.49 1.07
CA LEU A 185 -18.82 -5.57 2.14
C LEU A 185 -18.95 -4.12 1.66
N ARG A 186 -19.46 -3.25 2.53
CA ARG A 186 -19.34 -1.79 2.41
C ARG A 186 -18.38 -1.26 3.44
N TYR A 187 -17.54 -0.32 3.05
CA TYR A 187 -16.69 0.50 3.91
C TYR A 187 -17.12 1.94 3.80
N SER A 188 -17.30 2.60 4.93
CA SER A 188 -17.81 3.97 5.03
C SER A 188 -17.05 4.79 6.06
N VAL A 189 -16.94 6.10 5.83
CA VAL A 189 -16.35 7.05 6.78
C VAL A 189 -17.37 8.15 7.06
N ALA A 190 -17.72 8.33 8.34
CA ALA A 190 -18.59 9.40 8.80
C ALA A 190 -17.76 10.49 9.49
N GLN A 191 -18.00 11.77 9.14
CA GLN A 191 -17.20 12.91 9.61
C GLN A 191 -17.91 13.74 10.71
N ASP A 192 -19.18 13.48 10.96
CA ASP A 192 -20.01 14.18 11.93
C ASP A 192 -21.02 13.25 12.60
N THR A 193 -21.68 13.74 13.66
CA THR A 193 -22.59 12.93 14.48
C THR A 193 -23.83 12.48 13.71
N GLU A 194 -24.34 13.30 12.79
CA GLU A 194 -25.55 12.96 12.00
C GLU A 194 -25.26 11.78 11.08
N SER A 195 -24.16 11.83 10.35
CA SER A 195 -23.72 10.72 9.49
C SER A 195 -23.34 9.46 10.28
N GLN A 196 -22.83 9.59 11.52
CA GLN A 196 -22.57 8.44 12.39
C GLN A 196 -23.86 7.74 12.82
N GLU A 197 -24.87 8.49 13.28
CA GLU A 197 -26.20 7.96 13.68
C GLU A 197 -26.90 7.29 12.49
N GLU A 198 -26.78 7.86 11.30
CA GLU A 198 -27.31 7.30 10.06
C GLU A 198 -26.66 5.94 9.77
N ARG A 199 -25.33 5.85 9.79
CA ARG A 199 -24.61 4.58 9.54
C ARG A 199 -25.00 3.49 10.55
N GLU A 200 -25.09 3.83 11.83
CA GLU A 200 -25.50 2.88 12.86
C GLU A 200 -26.94 2.38 12.64
N THR A 201 -27.85 3.27 12.26
CA THR A 201 -29.23 2.94 11.94
C THR A 201 -29.35 2.03 10.71
N GLU A 202 -28.49 2.23 9.73
CA GLU A 202 -28.41 1.42 8.52
C GLU A 202 -27.71 0.06 8.72
N GLY A 203 -27.24 -0.24 9.94
CA GLY A 203 -26.61 -1.52 10.30
C GLY A 203 -25.13 -1.62 10.02
N TYR A 204 -24.45 -0.48 9.81
CA TYR A 204 -22.99 -0.47 9.79
C TYR A 204 -22.44 -0.70 11.20
N ARG A 205 -21.28 -1.32 11.28
CA ARG A 205 -20.59 -1.60 12.52
C ARG A 205 -19.34 -0.74 12.61
N LEU A 206 -19.20 -0.03 13.72
CA LEU A 206 -18.04 0.82 14.02
C LEU A 206 -16.79 -0.06 14.13
N LEU A 207 -15.76 0.32 13.38
CA LEU A 207 -14.41 -0.25 13.47
C LEU A 207 -13.55 0.55 14.42
N HIS A 208 -13.51 1.87 14.20
CA HIS A 208 -12.65 2.77 14.95
C HIS A 208 -13.12 4.22 14.82
N THR A 209 -12.68 5.07 15.78
CA THR A 209 -12.84 6.53 15.70
C THR A 209 -11.47 7.19 15.81
N ARG A 210 -11.13 8.10 14.87
CA ARG A 210 -9.89 8.86 14.86
C ARG A 210 -10.20 10.35 14.67
N GLY A 211 -10.00 11.13 15.72
CA GLY A 211 -10.40 12.54 15.72
C GLY A 211 -11.92 12.71 15.59
N LYS A 212 -12.39 13.30 14.50
CA LYS A 212 -13.83 13.48 14.22
C LYS A 212 -14.37 12.40 13.27
N ALA A 213 -13.51 11.65 12.63
CA ALA A 213 -13.90 10.61 11.69
C ALA A 213 -14.16 9.28 12.39
N SER A 214 -15.27 8.64 12.05
CA SER A 214 -15.62 7.29 12.47
C SER A 214 -15.67 6.37 11.25
N TYR A 215 -15.04 5.23 11.37
CA TYR A 215 -14.80 4.25 10.29
C TYR A 215 -15.71 3.06 10.51
N TYR A 216 -16.46 2.70 9.50
CA TYR A 216 -17.50 1.69 9.58
C TYR A 216 -17.34 0.64 8.49
N MET A 217 -17.80 -0.56 8.78
CA MET A 217 -18.04 -1.59 7.77
C MET A 217 -19.44 -2.20 7.94
N LYS A 218 -20.00 -2.62 6.82
CA LYS A 218 -21.27 -3.36 6.77
C LYS A 218 -21.09 -4.59 5.89
N PRO A 219 -20.91 -5.79 6.47
CA PRO A 219 -20.96 -7.02 5.71
C PRO A 219 -22.35 -7.17 5.06
N ALA A 220 -22.39 -7.62 3.81
CA ALA A 220 -23.66 -7.89 3.14
C ALA A 220 -24.31 -9.13 3.72
N GLU A 221 -25.65 -9.12 3.77
CA GLU A 221 -26.46 -10.30 4.09
C GLU A 221 -26.59 -11.16 2.82
N THR A 222 -25.65 -12.07 2.61
CA THR A 222 -25.58 -12.90 1.41
C THR A 222 -25.12 -14.31 1.75
N ASP A 223 -25.60 -15.31 0.98
CA ASP A 223 -25.13 -16.70 1.03
C ASP A 223 -23.94 -16.94 0.07
N ASP A 224 -23.34 -15.89 -0.47
CA ASP A 224 -22.20 -16.01 -1.38
C ASP A 224 -21.01 -16.66 -0.68
N SER A 225 -20.33 -17.56 -1.40
CA SER A 225 -19.18 -18.31 -0.88
C SER A 225 -17.96 -17.43 -0.53
N LEU A 226 -17.91 -16.18 -1.03
CA LEU A 226 -16.89 -15.20 -0.71
C LEU A 226 -17.24 -14.35 0.52
N ALA A 227 -18.48 -14.44 1.04
CA ALA A 227 -18.86 -13.74 2.26
C ALA A 227 -17.95 -14.13 3.43
N GLN A 228 -17.52 -13.13 4.21
CA GLN A 228 -16.60 -13.32 5.33
C GLN A 228 -17.27 -13.00 6.65
N PRO A 229 -16.99 -13.76 7.72
CA PRO A 229 -17.45 -13.43 9.06
C PRO A 229 -16.90 -12.06 9.51
N TRP A 230 -17.68 -11.34 10.31
CA TRP A 230 -17.29 -10.05 10.87
C TRP A 230 -15.89 -10.04 11.50
N GLN A 231 -15.57 -11.08 12.28
CA GLN A 231 -14.29 -11.19 12.98
C GLN A 231 -13.10 -11.23 12.01
N GLU A 232 -13.27 -11.90 10.87
CA GLU A 232 -12.25 -11.97 9.82
C GLU A 232 -12.08 -10.65 9.09
N LEU A 233 -13.15 -9.89 8.88
CA LEU A 233 -13.09 -8.57 8.23
C LEU A 233 -12.47 -7.53 9.16
N MET A 234 -12.87 -7.52 10.44
CA MET A 234 -12.43 -6.53 11.41
C MET A 234 -10.91 -6.55 11.63
N VAL A 235 -10.30 -7.74 11.71
CA VAL A 235 -8.85 -7.87 11.95
C VAL A 235 -7.99 -7.47 10.75
N ARG A 236 -8.61 -7.31 9.56
CA ARG A 236 -7.95 -6.89 8.34
C ARG A 236 -7.92 -5.38 8.13
N PHE A 237 -8.57 -4.64 9.01
CA PHE A 237 -8.56 -3.18 9.00
C PHE A 237 -7.50 -2.65 9.97
N SER A 238 -6.68 -1.71 9.49
CA SER A 238 -5.69 -1.03 10.32
C SER A 238 -5.46 0.40 9.85
N PHE A 239 -4.90 1.24 10.73
CA PHE A 239 -4.35 2.53 10.35
C PHE A 239 -2.87 2.40 10.08
N VAL A 240 -2.41 3.05 9.03
CA VAL A 240 -0.97 3.24 8.80
C VAL A 240 -0.46 4.37 9.69
N GLN A 241 0.77 4.18 10.19
CA GLN A 241 1.43 5.14 11.10
C GLN A 241 2.20 6.19 10.31
#